data_3cf05e74bce40ee4b08ee743ec89aae2
#
_entry.id   3cf05e74bce40ee4b08ee743ec89aae2
#
_cell.length_a   1.000
_cell.length_b   1.000
_cell.length_c   1.000
_cell.angle_alpha   90.00
_cell.angle_beta   90.00
_cell.angle_gamma   90.00
#
_symmetry.space_group_name_H-M   'P 1'
#
loop_
_entity.id
_entity.type
_entity.pdbx_description
1 polymer ?
#
loop_
_entity_poly.entity_id
_entity_poly.type
_entity_poly.pdbx_seq_one_letter_code
_entity_poly.pdbx_strand_id
1 'polypeptide(L)'
;GATGDLSARKLFPALFQLDAAGLLQDDLRIAAVGRQQQTVEAFRDELRLKMSRYMRQEMNTEVWHRFIERLDYLAADFAEPRAFGGLRGWLDDGRVSLFYLATPPSLFTTICEQLNDDRCLTGPCRIVLEKPIGESLETSSEVNETLGRFFAEQDIYRIDHYLGKETVQNLLVLRFANRFVNSQWDQSCIDHVQITVAEKVGIEGRWAYYDGVGQLRDMVQNHLMQLLCLVAMEPPNSLEAESIRDEKVKIVKALRPVDPATVKEHVVRGQYSQGVINGQAVPGYLEEEGCATSASD
;
A
#
# COMPACT_ATOMS: atom_id res chain seq x y z
N GLY A 1 4.79 -8.83 -9.85
CA GLY A 1 3.46 -9.10 -9.25
C GLY A 1 2.28 -8.80 -10.16
N ALA A 2 2.52 -8.57 -11.50
CA ALA A 2 1.48 -8.08 -12.42
C ALA A 2 0.28 -9.02 -12.60
N THR A 3 0.48 -10.33 -12.46
CA THR A 3 -0.59 -11.34 -12.59
C THR A 3 -1.36 -11.57 -11.27
N GLY A 4 -0.96 -10.90 -10.19
CA GLY A 4 -1.56 -11.02 -8.86
C GLY A 4 -2.92 -10.33 -8.73
N ASP A 5 -3.66 -10.69 -7.68
CA ASP A 5 -4.99 -10.14 -7.39
C ASP A 5 -4.98 -8.61 -7.18
N LEU A 6 -4.03 -8.08 -6.42
CA LEU A 6 -3.89 -6.64 -6.19
C LEU A 6 -3.75 -5.86 -7.50
N SER A 7 -2.92 -6.37 -8.42
CA SER A 7 -2.70 -5.72 -9.72
C SER A 7 -3.98 -5.68 -10.54
N ALA A 8 -4.69 -6.80 -10.64
CA ALA A 8 -5.92 -6.89 -11.43
C ALA A 8 -7.11 -6.15 -10.81
N ARG A 9 -7.21 -6.12 -9.46
CA ARG A 9 -8.32 -5.49 -8.74
C ARG A 9 -8.15 -4.00 -8.51
N LYS A 10 -6.92 -3.52 -8.40
CA LYS A 10 -6.63 -2.16 -7.94
C LYS A 10 -5.69 -1.39 -8.88
N LEU A 11 -4.50 -1.93 -9.18
CA LEU A 11 -3.47 -1.16 -9.88
C LEU A 11 -3.83 -0.89 -11.34
N PHE A 12 -4.13 -1.92 -12.11
CA PHE A 12 -4.50 -1.72 -13.51
C PHE A 12 -5.82 -0.97 -13.69
N PRO A 13 -6.88 -1.22 -12.90
CA PRO A 13 -8.07 -0.37 -12.91
C PRO A 13 -7.79 1.10 -12.61
N ALA A 14 -6.91 1.40 -11.64
CA ALA A 14 -6.52 2.78 -11.33
C ALA A 14 -5.74 3.42 -12.48
N LEU A 15 -4.77 2.72 -13.05
CA LEU A 15 -4.01 3.20 -14.21
C LEU A 15 -4.92 3.43 -15.44
N PHE A 16 -5.86 2.52 -15.67
CA PHE A 16 -6.86 2.68 -16.73
C PHE A 16 -7.75 3.92 -16.53
N GLN A 17 -8.19 4.16 -15.29
CA GLN A 17 -8.97 5.36 -14.96
C GLN A 17 -8.15 6.65 -15.13
N LEU A 18 -6.88 6.64 -14.74
CA LEU A 18 -5.98 7.77 -14.97
C LEU A 18 -5.77 8.03 -16.46
N ASP A 19 -5.62 6.98 -17.26
CA ASP A 19 -5.53 7.11 -18.72
C ASP A 19 -6.83 7.66 -19.32
N ALA A 20 -7.99 7.16 -18.87
CA ALA A 20 -9.31 7.66 -19.29
C ALA A 20 -9.50 9.15 -18.99
N ALA A 21 -8.96 9.61 -17.86
CA ALA A 21 -9.00 11.01 -17.43
C ALA A 21 -7.92 11.89 -18.11
N GLY A 22 -7.04 11.33 -18.95
CA GLY A 22 -5.94 12.06 -19.57
C GLY A 22 -4.85 12.52 -18.59
N LEU A 23 -4.71 11.80 -17.46
CA LEU A 23 -3.75 12.12 -16.40
C LEU A 23 -2.44 11.34 -16.51
N LEU A 24 -2.36 10.35 -17.40
CA LEU A 24 -1.09 9.69 -17.72
C LEU A 24 -0.36 10.46 -18.82
N GLN A 25 0.96 10.55 -18.71
CA GLN A 25 1.80 11.13 -19.76
C GLN A 25 1.66 10.30 -21.05
N ASP A 26 1.68 10.96 -22.22
CA ASP A 26 1.46 10.31 -23.51
C ASP A 26 2.49 9.22 -23.81
N ASP A 27 3.72 9.41 -23.38
CA ASP A 27 4.85 8.52 -23.59
C ASP A 27 5.05 7.50 -22.45
N LEU A 28 4.14 7.44 -21.46
CA LEU A 28 4.23 6.45 -20.38
C LEU A 28 4.13 5.04 -20.94
N ARG A 29 5.09 4.19 -20.59
CA ARG A 29 5.12 2.75 -20.86
C ARG A 29 5.00 1.96 -19.58
N ILE A 30 4.36 0.81 -19.63
CA ILE A 30 4.11 -0.03 -18.46
C ILE A 30 4.61 -1.45 -18.75
N ALA A 31 5.62 -1.90 -18.03
CA ALA A 31 6.07 -3.29 -18.04
C ALA A 31 5.35 -4.09 -16.94
N ALA A 32 4.45 -4.94 -17.34
CA ALA A 32 3.80 -5.90 -16.46
C ALA A 32 4.73 -7.11 -16.24
N VAL A 33 5.32 -7.24 -15.05
CA VAL A 33 6.27 -8.32 -14.75
C VAL A 33 5.60 -9.41 -13.92
N GLY A 34 5.64 -10.64 -14.38
CA GLY A 34 5.04 -11.81 -13.72
C GLY A 34 5.82 -13.10 -13.97
N ARG A 35 5.57 -14.15 -13.16
CA ARG A 35 6.28 -15.44 -13.27
C ARG A 35 5.86 -16.30 -14.45
N GLN A 36 4.60 -16.16 -14.89
CA GLN A 36 4.06 -17.02 -15.94
C GLN A 36 4.67 -16.68 -17.30
N GLN A 37 5.03 -17.69 -18.05
CA GLN A 37 5.45 -17.54 -19.45
C GLN A 37 4.19 -17.39 -20.31
N GLN A 38 3.98 -16.21 -20.86
CA GLN A 38 2.85 -15.94 -21.76
C GLN A 38 3.19 -14.78 -22.71
N THR A 39 2.42 -14.65 -23.77
CA THR A 39 2.56 -13.51 -24.70
C THR A 39 1.91 -12.25 -24.12
N VAL A 40 2.28 -11.11 -24.68
CA VAL A 40 1.67 -9.81 -24.31
C VAL A 40 0.17 -9.81 -24.59
N GLU A 41 -0.26 -10.40 -25.69
CA GLU A 41 -1.66 -10.51 -26.10
C GLU A 41 -2.44 -11.35 -25.10
N ALA A 42 -1.94 -12.53 -24.73
CA ALA A 42 -2.57 -13.41 -23.75
C ALA A 42 -2.72 -12.70 -22.39
N PHE A 43 -1.68 -11.96 -21.96
CA PHE A 43 -1.74 -11.16 -20.73
C PHE A 43 -2.81 -10.06 -20.81
N ARG A 44 -2.87 -9.32 -21.94
CA ARG A 44 -3.86 -8.24 -22.14
C ARG A 44 -5.30 -8.76 -22.12
N ASP A 45 -5.55 -9.91 -22.74
CA ASP A 45 -6.87 -10.55 -22.76
C ASP A 45 -7.29 -11.04 -21.36
N GLU A 46 -6.37 -11.71 -20.65
CA GLU A 46 -6.60 -12.12 -19.26
C GLU A 46 -6.85 -10.93 -18.34
N LEU A 47 -6.06 -9.87 -18.50
CA LEU A 47 -6.20 -8.63 -17.72
C LEU A 47 -7.57 -7.99 -17.94
N ARG A 48 -8.02 -7.88 -19.19
CA ARG A 48 -9.35 -7.36 -19.54
C ARG A 48 -10.46 -8.13 -18.82
N LEU A 49 -10.37 -9.47 -18.89
CA LEU A 49 -11.36 -10.34 -18.26
C LEU A 49 -11.38 -10.18 -16.72
N LYS A 50 -10.22 -10.05 -16.10
CA LYS A 50 -10.10 -9.85 -14.65
C LYS A 50 -10.61 -8.47 -14.24
N MET A 51 -10.18 -7.42 -14.93
CA MET A 51 -10.58 -6.04 -14.62
C MET A 51 -12.10 -5.84 -14.75
N SER A 52 -12.74 -6.42 -15.78
CA SER A 52 -14.19 -6.29 -15.98
C SER A 52 -15.03 -6.77 -14.78
N ARG A 53 -14.50 -7.68 -13.96
CA ARG A 53 -15.17 -8.17 -12.74
C ARG A 53 -15.14 -7.18 -11.58
N TYR A 54 -14.17 -6.26 -11.58
CA TYR A 54 -13.91 -5.34 -10.47
C TYR A 54 -14.25 -3.89 -10.78
N MET A 55 -14.39 -3.55 -12.05
CA MET A 55 -14.79 -2.22 -12.45
C MET A 55 -16.29 -2.03 -12.28
N ARG A 56 -16.69 -0.90 -11.69
CA ARG A 56 -18.11 -0.54 -11.49
C ARG A 56 -18.81 -0.10 -12.77
N GLN A 57 -18.05 0.35 -13.72
CA GLN A 57 -18.54 0.85 -15.01
C GLN A 57 -17.96 0.00 -16.14
N GLU A 58 -18.70 -0.11 -17.22
CA GLU A 58 -18.22 -0.77 -18.43
C GLU A 58 -17.00 -0.05 -18.99
N MET A 59 -15.99 -0.82 -19.38
CA MET A 59 -14.76 -0.28 -19.93
C MET A 59 -15.01 0.31 -21.32
N ASN A 60 -14.72 1.59 -21.51
CA ASN A 60 -14.76 2.22 -22.81
C ASN A 60 -13.71 1.57 -23.75
N THR A 61 -14.15 1.12 -24.91
CA THR A 61 -13.32 0.35 -25.84
C THR A 61 -12.17 1.16 -26.43
N GLU A 62 -12.39 2.45 -26.73
CA GLU A 62 -11.34 3.33 -27.29
C GLU A 62 -10.23 3.58 -26.24
N VAL A 63 -10.65 3.87 -25.00
CA VAL A 63 -9.70 4.02 -23.88
C VAL A 63 -8.96 2.71 -23.64
N TRP A 64 -9.63 1.57 -23.72
CA TRP A 64 -8.98 0.26 -23.57
C TRP A 64 -7.90 0.05 -24.62
N HIS A 65 -8.20 0.31 -25.88
CA HIS A 65 -7.20 0.16 -26.96
C HIS A 65 -5.98 1.04 -26.74
N ARG A 66 -6.18 2.32 -26.40
CA ARG A 66 -5.07 3.23 -26.08
C ARG A 66 -4.26 2.75 -24.86
N PHE A 67 -4.94 2.28 -23.81
CA PHE A 67 -4.29 1.82 -22.59
C PHE A 67 -3.42 0.58 -22.80
N ILE A 68 -3.90 -0.41 -23.57
CA ILE A 68 -3.11 -1.63 -23.83
C ILE A 68 -1.89 -1.40 -24.71
N GLU A 69 -1.87 -0.35 -25.52
CA GLU A 69 -0.66 0.01 -26.29
C GLU A 69 0.50 0.41 -25.40
N ARG A 70 0.22 0.89 -24.18
CA ARG A 70 1.23 1.21 -23.17
C ARG A 70 1.77 -0.02 -22.44
N LEU A 71 1.07 -1.16 -22.52
CA LEU A 71 1.35 -2.36 -21.75
C LEU A 71 2.21 -3.35 -22.50
N ASP A 72 3.35 -3.67 -21.91
CA ASP A 72 4.18 -4.83 -22.26
C ASP A 72 4.14 -5.87 -21.15
N TYR A 73 4.37 -7.12 -21.47
CA TYR A 73 4.48 -8.20 -20.50
C TYR A 73 5.86 -8.84 -20.55
N LEU A 74 6.47 -9.00 -19.40
CA LEU A 74 7.79 -9.61 -19.23
C LEU A 74 7.70 -10.74 -18.20
N ALA A 75 8.07 -11.94 -18.62
CA ALA A 75 8.17 -13.06 -17.70
C ALA A 75 9.47 -12.99 -16.91
N ALA A 76 9.35 -13.03 -15.57
CA ALA A 76 10.49 -13.07 -14.66
C ALA A 76 10.14 -13.93 -13.45
N ASP A 77 10.91 -14.97 -13.19
CA ASP A 77 10.86 -15.73 -11.95
C ASP A 77 11.98 -15.26 -11.02
N PHE A 78 11.59 -14.66 -9.91
CA PHE A 78 12.52 -14.10 -8.93
C PHE A 78 13.38 -15.16 -8.21
N ALA A 79 13.06 -16.43 -8.35
CA ALA A 79 13.88 -17.52 -7.87
C ALA A 79 15.07 -17.83 -8.80
N GLU A 80 15.03 -17.33 -10.04
CA GLU A 80 16.06 -17.59 -11.04
C GLU A 80 17.09 -16.44 -11.11
N PRO A 81 18.38 -16.76 -11.27
CA PRO A 81 19.40 -15.75 -11.52
C PRO A 81 19.10 -14.99 -12.82
N ARG A 82 19.35 -13.69 -12.81
CA ARG A 82 19.12 -12.78 -13.96
C ARG A 82 17.66 -12.75 -14.43
N ALA A 83 16.73 -12.86 -13.49
CA ALA A 83 15.29 -12.83 -13.75
C ALA A 83 14.85 -11.56 -14.50
N PHE A 84 15.55 -10.45 -14.31
CA PHE A 84 15.22 -9.15 -14.88
C PHE A 84 16.02 -8.80 -16.16
N GLY A 85 16.74 -9.74 -16.76
CA GLY A 85 17.49 -9.48 -17.99
C GLY A 85 16.61 -8.96 -19.14
N GLY A 86 15.40 -9.49 -19.30
CA GLY A 86 14.41 -8.99 -20.26
C GLY A 86 13.93 -7.57 -19.91
N LEU A 87 13.73 -7.27 -18.62
CA LEU A 87 13.35 -5.95 -18.16
C LEU A 87 14.46 -4.93 -18.45
N ARG A 88 15.73 -5.30 -18.24
CA ARG A 88 16.86 -4.42 -18.56
C ARG A 88 16.86 -3.98 -20.03
N GLY A 89 16.56 -4.91 -20.95
CA GLY A 89 16.45 -4.58 -22.38
C GLY A 89 15.25 -3.70 -22.74
N TRP A 90 14.23 -3.67 -21.89
CA TRP A 90 13.03 -2.85 -22.06
C TRP A 90 13.19 -1.44 -21.48
N LEU A 91 14.00 -1.28 -20.43
CA LEU A 91 14.24 0.01 -19.76
C LEU A 91 15.04 0.97 -20.64
N ASP A 92 14.77 2.26 -20.48
CA ASP A 92 15.48 3.38 -21.10
C ASP A 92 16.12 4.22 -19.98
N ASP A 93 17.45 4.26 -19.94
CA ASP A 93 18.21 4.97 -18.88
C ASP A 93 18.02 6.51 -18.93
N GLY A 94 17.50 7.06 -20.02
CA GLY A 94 17.16 8.48 -20.15
C GLY A 94 15.83 8.85 -19.50
N ARG A 95 15.07 7.87 -19.03
CA ARG A 95 13.72 8.05 -18.45
C ARG A 95 13.70 7.67 -16.97
N VAL A 96 12.76 8.25 -16.23
CA VAL A 96 12.49 7.85 -14.85
C VAL A 96 11.80 6.49 -14.84
N SER A 97 12.38 5.51 -14.18
CA SER A 97 11.79 4.19 -13.99
C SER A 97 11.15 4.08 -12.61
N LEU A 98 9.85 3.76 -12.57
CA LEU A 98 9.11 3.53 -11.33
C LEU A 98 8.86 2.04 -11.15
N PHE A 99 9.48 1.44 -10.14
CA PHE A 99 9.29 0.03 -9.78
C PHE A 99 8.19 -0.10 -8.73
N TYR A 100 7.05 -0.69 -9.09
CA TYR A 100 5.95 -0.94 -8.16
C TYR A 100 5.97 -2.41 -7.71
N LEU A 101 6.28 -2.66 -6.44
CA LEU A 101 6.36 -4.00 -5.88
C LEU A 101 4.98 -4.46 -5.36
N ALA A 102 4.17 -5.04 -6.26
CA ALA A 102 2.92 -5.70 -5.92
C ALA A 102 3.17 -7.20 -5.59
N THR A 103 4.15 -7.47 -4.75
CA THR A 103 4.62 -8.79 -4.34
C THR A 103 4.57 -8.93 -2.82
N PRO A 104 4.62 -10.15 -2.26
CA PRO A 104 4.80 -10.33 -0.82
C PRO A 104 6.03 -9.59 -0.29
N PRO A 105 5.98 -9.02 0.93
CA PRO A 105 7.09 -8.28 1.53
C PRO A 105 8.40 -9.08 1.64
N SER A 106 8.30 -10.39 1.84
CA SER A 106 9.45 -11.30 1.89
C SER A 106 10.30 -11.32 0.61
N LEU A 107 9.78 -10.80 -0.50
CA LEU A 107 10.48 -10.72 -1.77
C LEU A 107 11.13 -9.35 -2.03
N PHE A 108 10.88 -8.33 -1.21
CA PHE A 108 11.34 -6.97 -1.49
C PHE A 108 12.87 -6.89 -1.60
N THR A 109 13.58 -7.46 -0.63
CA THR A 109 15.06 -7.51 -0.62
C THR A 109 15.58 -8.23 -1.85
N THR A 110 15.11 -9.45 -2.11
CA THR A 110 15.54 -10.25 -3.26
C THR A 110 15.30 -9.53 -4.59
N ILE A 111 14.13 -8.90 -4.77
CA ILE A 111 13.82 -8.17 -6.00
C ILE A 111 14.75 -6.97 -6.17
N CYS A 112 15.02 -6.20 -5.12
CA CYS A 112 15.91 -5.04 -5.19
C CYS A 112 17.35 -5.44 -5.54
N GLU A 113 17.86 -6.51 -4.93
CA GLU A 113 19.18 -7.05 -5.21
C GLU A 113 19.29 -7.53 -6.67
N GLN A 114 18.33 -8.30 -7.14
CA GLN A 114 18.31 -8.78 -8.53
C GLN A 114 18.13 -7.65 -9.55
N LEU A 115 17.30 -6.64 -9.27
CA LEU A 115 17.20 -5.46 -10.12
C LEU A 115 18.53 -4.73 -10.26
N ASN A 116 19.30 -4.64 -9.17
CA ASN A 116 20.64 -4.08 -9.20
C ASN A 116 21.61 -4.96 -10.00
N ASP A 117 21.63 -6.27 -9.73
CA ASP A 117 22.56 -7.22 -10.37
C ASP A 117 22.32 -7.31 -11.88
N ASP A 118 21.08 -7.21 -12.31
CA ASP A 118 20.67 -7.16 -13.72
C ASP A 118 20.80 -5.75 -14.33
N ARG A 119 21.37 -4.79 -13.59
CA ARG A 119 21.57 -3.39 -14.02
C ARG A 119 20.28 -2.68 -14.44
N CYS A 120 19.18 -2.98 -13.78
CA CYS A 120 17.92 -2.29 -14.00
C CYS A 120 17.84 -0.93 -13.29
N LEU A 121 18.77 -0.66 -12.35
CA LEU A 121 18.81 0.56 -11.54
C LEU A 121 19.90 1.55 -12.02
N THR A 122 20.11 1.68 -13.32
CA THR A 122 21.18 2.53 -13.89
C THR A 122 20.78 3.97 -14.20
N GLY A 123 19.47 4.23 -14.34
CA GLY A 123 18.93 5.58 -14.58
C GLY A 123 18.26 6.17 -13.33
N PRO A 124 17.51 7.27 -13.46
CA PRO A 124 16.68 7.79 -12.38
C PRO A 124 15.59 6.76 -12.01
N CYS A 125 15.66 6.22 -10.81
CA CYS A 125 14.80 5.12 -10.36
C CYS A 125 14.02 5.51 -9.11
N ARG A 126 12.76 5.11 -9.06
CA ARG A 126 11.87 5.22 -7.90
C ARG A 126 11.27 3.88 -7.58
N ILE A 127 10.99 3.64 -6.31
CA ILE A 127 10.38 2.39 -5.87
C ILE A 127 9.14 2.64 -5.03
N VAL A 128 8.11 1.83 -5.26
CA VAL A 128 6.84 1.86 -4.53
C VAL A 128 6.62 0.51 -3.86
N LEU A 129 6.35 0.54 -2.58
CA LEU A 129 6.16 -0.64 -1.73
C LEU A 129 4.78 -0.63 -1.10
N GLU A 130 4.13 -1.78 -1.13
CA GLU A 130 2.89 -2.03 -0.40
C GLU A 130 3.17 -2.48 1.05
N LYS A 131 2.21 -2.25 1.92
CA LYS A 131 2.25 -2.79 3.28
C LYS A 131 2.07 -4.32 3.28
N PRO A 132 2.59 -5.00 4.34
CA PRO A 132 3.44 -4.50 5.42
C PRO A 132 4.91 -4.32 4.99
N ILE A 133 5.60 -3.35 5.62
CA ILE A 133 7.04 -3.19 5.44
C ILE A 133 7.73 -4.00 6.54
N GLY A 134 7.86 -5.30 6.31
CA GLY A 134 8.32 -6.25 7.32
C GLY A 134 7.21 -6.68 8.30
N GLU A 135 7.48 -7.74 9.04
CA GLU A 135 6.57 -8.34 10.02
C GLU A 135 7.00 -8.08 11.47
N SER A 136 8.26 -7.67 11.66
CA SER A 136 8.86 -7.28 12.94
C SER A 136 9.72 -6.02 12.75
N LEU A 137 10.25 -5.48 13.85
CA LEU A 137 11.19 -4.35 13.80
C LEU A 137 12.47 -4.73 13.03
N GLU A 138 12.98 -5.95 13.25
CA GLU A 138 14.17 -6.47 12.61
C GLU A 138 13.97 -6.57 11.09
N THR A 139 12.91 -7.26 10.65
CA THR A 139 12.64 -7.43 9.22
C THR A 139 12.29 -6.11 8.53
N SER A 140 11.63 -5.18 9.23
CA SER A 140 11.39 -3.84 8.73
C SER A 140 12.70 -3.06 8.55
N SER A 141 13.64 -3.18 9.50
CA SER A 141 14.97 -2.56 9.39
C SER A 141 15.76 -3.13 8.23
N GLU A 142 15.78 -4.46 8.06
CA GLU A 142 16.45 -5.13 6.93
C GLU A 142 15.92 -4.65 5.57
N VAL A 143 14.60 -4.55 5.43
CA VAL A 143 13.99 -4.03 4.19
C VAL A 143 14.42 -2.58 3.95
N ASN A 144 14.36 -1.72 4.98
CA ASN A 144 14.76 -0.31 4.84
C ASN A 144 16.26 -0.15 4.55
N GLU A 145 17.12 -0.94 5.20
CA GLU A 145 18.55 -0.93 4.92
C GLU A 145 18.86 -1.38 3.48
N THR A 146 18.20 -2.41 3.00
CA THR A 146 18.35 -2.88 1.62
C THR A 146 17.90 -1.81 0.63
N LEU A 147 16.73 -1.21 0.84
CA LEU A 147 16.26 -0.13 -0.02
C LEU A 147 17.24 1.05 -0.05
N GLY A 148 17.76 1.46 1.11
CA GLY A 148 18.73 2.55 1.24
C GLY A 148 20.08 2.30 0.57
N ARG A 149 20.41 1.05 0.20
CA ARG A 149 21.59 0.76 -0.63
C ARG A 149 21.41 1.13 -2.09
N PHE A 150 20.16 1.09 -2.58
CA PHE A 150 19.85 1.20 -4.01
C PHE A 150 19.08 2.47 -4.36
N PHE A 151 18.33 3.05 -3.41
CA PHE A 151 17.46 4.21 -3.64
C PHE A 151 17.72 5.29 -2.60
N ALA A 152 17.67 6.55 -2.99
CA ALA A 152 17.59 7.66 -2.04
C ALA A 152 16.22 7.68 -1.36
N GLU A 153 16.14 8.13 -0.10
CA GLU A 153 14.87 8.11 0.67
C GLU A 153 13.74 8.85 -0.04
N GLN A 154 14.04 9.93 -0.73
CA GLN A 154 13.08 10.71 -1.52
C GLN A 154 12.48 9.95 -2.72
N ASP A 155 13.12 8.86 -3.15
CA ASP A 155 12.69 8.01 -4.25
C ASP A 155 12.01 6.71 -3.79
N ILE A 156 11.85 6.54 -2.46
CA ILE A 156 11.18 5.40 -1.84
C ILE A 156 9.78 5.79 -1.38
N TYR A 157 8.76 5.18 -1.96
CA TYR A 157 7.36 5.43 -1.65
C TYR A 157 6.76 4.23 -0.91
N ARG A 158 6.49 4.39 0.37
CA ARG A 158 5.80 3.39 1.22
C ARG A 158 4.32 3.75 1.27
N ILE A 159 3.49 2.93 0.65
CA ILE A 159 2.07 3.26 0.47
C ILE A 159 1.27 2.97 1.74
N ASP A 160 0.53 3.98 2.19
CA ASP A 160 -0.61 3.83 3.08
C ASP A 160 -1.87 4.37 2.39
N HIS A 161 -2.77 3.47 1.98
CA HIS A 161 -3.95 3.83 1.20
C HIS A 161 -4.96 4.69 1.97
N TYR A 162 -4.87 4.76 3.31
CA TYR A 162 -5.70 5.68 4.10
C TYR A 162 -5.35 7.14 3.83
N LEU A 163 -4.08 7.44 3.56
CA LEU A 163 -3.65 8.79 3.16
C LEU A 163 -4.20 9.21 1.78
N GLY A 164 -4.63 8.27 0.96
CA GLY A 164 -5.31 8.53 -0.31
C GLY A 164 -6.83 8.73 -0.18
N LYS A 165 -7.42 8.49 1.00
CA LYS A 165 -8.86 8.73 1.21
C LYS A 165 -9.14 10.23 1.28
N GLU A 166 -10.12 10.68 0.50
CA GLU A 166 -10.53 12.10 0.43
C GLU A 166 -10.82 12.70 1.81
N THR A 167 -11.54 11.96 2.66
CA THR A 167 -11.84 12.38 4.04
C THR A 167 -10.59 12.59 4.89
N VAL A 168 -9.53 11.81 4.67
CA VAL A 168 -8.25 11.94 5.39
C VAL A 168 -7.46 13.13 4.85
N GLN A 169 -7.42 13.31 3.54
CA GLN A 169 -6.78 14.49 2.92
C GLN A 169 -7.47 15.80 3.33
N ASN A 170 -8.80 15.78 3.40
CA ASN A 170 -9.59 16.93 3.86
C ASN A 170 -9.28 17.35 5.30
N LEU A 171 -8.75 16.46 6.14
CA LEU A 171 -8.34 16.81 7.50
C LEU A 171 -7.21 17.86 7.52
N LEU A 172 -6.25 17.76 6.60
CA LEU A 172 -5.18 18.76 6.46
C LEU A 172 -5.76 20.13 6.05
N VAL A 173 -6.68 20.12 5.09
CA VAL A 173 -7.34 21.36 4.64
C VAL A 173 -8.20 21.95 5.74
N LEU A 174 -8.99 21.13 6.44
CA LEU A 174 -9.82 21.58 7.56
C LEU A 174 -8.99 22.25 8.66
N ARG A 175 -7.88 21.64 9.04
CA ARG A 175 -7.03 22.15 10.11
C ARG A 175 -6.22 23.38 9.68
N PHE A 176 -5.52 23.29 8.56
CA PHE A 176 -4.46 24.26 8.23
C PHE A 176 -4.90 25.36 7.26
N ALA A 177 -5.94 25.14 6.46
CA ALA A 177 -6.51 26.18 5.60
C ALA A 177 -7.67 26.96 6.28
N ASN A 178 -8.13 26.50 7.45
CA ASN A 178 -9.25 27.11 8.15
C ASN A 178 -8.78 27.71 9.48
N ARG A 179 -8.58 29.02 9.50
CA ARG A 179 -8.08 29.74 10.69
C ARG A 179 -8.96 29.58 11.93
N PHE A 180 -10.28 29.53 11.76
CA PHE A 180 -11.21 29.37 12.89
C PHE A 180 -11.02 27.98 13.54
N VAL A 181 -10.94 26.93 12.75
CA VAL A 181 -10.73 25.57 13.24
C VAL A 181 -9.35 25.46 13.89
N ASN A 182 -8.31 25.94 13.21
CA ASN A 182 -6.94 25.85 13.70
C ASN A 182 -6.73 26.56 15.04
N SER A 183 -7.42 27.68 15.26
CA SER A 183 -7.30 28.45 16.53
C SER A 183 -7.92 27.74 17.74
N GLN A 184 -8.69 26.69 17.54
CA GLN A 184 -9.33 25.90 18.59
C GLN A 184 -8.80 24.45 18.64
N TRP A 185 -7.78 24.14 17.84
CA TRP A 185 -7.25 22.78 17.73
C TRP A 185 -6.09 22.55 18.68
N ASP A 186 -6.34 22.75 19.96
CA ASP A 186 -5.36 22.59 21.03
C ASP A 186 -6.00 22.07 22.32
N GLN A 187 -5.18 21.80 23.33
CA GLN A 187 -5.59 21.26 24.64
C GLN A 187 -6.51 22.20 25.47
N SER A 188 -6.67 23.46 25.09
CA SER A 188 -7.59 24.38 25.78
C SER A 188 -9.04 24.18 25.33
N CYS A 189 -9.22 23.64 24.13
CA CYS A 189 -10.53 23.45 23.52
C CYS A 189 -10.89 21.96 23.33
N ILE A 190 -9.89 21.08 23.14
CA ILE A 190 -10.09 19.65 22.88
C ILE A 190 -9.69 18.83 24.11
N ASP A 191 -10.67 18.16 24.70
CA ASP A 191 -10.45 17.31 25.87
C ASP A 191 -9.73 16.01 25.51
N HIS A 192 -10.19 15.31 24.48
CA HIS A 192 -9.58 14.06 24.00
C HIS A 192 -9.88 13.80 22.53
N VAL A 193 -9.13 12.85 21.95
CA VAL A 193 -9.32 12.38 20.57
C VAL A 193 -9.59 10.89 20.58
N GLN A 194 -10.64 10.46 19.85
CA GLN A 194 -10.94 9.07 19.61
C GLN A 194 -10.84 8.78 18.11
N ILE A 195 -10.05 7.78 17.73
CA ILE A 195 -9.90 7.33 16.34
C ILE A 195 -10.49 5.93 16.25
N THR A 196 -11.60 5.81 15.54
CA THR A 196 -12.31 4.54 15.35
C THR A 196 -12.29 4.16 13.89
N VAL A 197 -11.82 2.92 13.62
CA VAL A 197 -11.95 2.29 12.32
C VAL A 197 -12.73 0.99 12.50
N ALA A 198 -13.94 0.97 11.97
CA ALA A 198 -14.82 -0.19 12.04
C ALA A 198 -15.15 -0.63 10.62
N GLU A 199 -14.89 -1.90 10.32
CA GLU A 199 -15.19 -2.50 9.02
C GLU A 199 -16.32 -3.51 9.17
N LYS A 200 -17.17 -3.62 8.13
CA LYS A 200 -18.27 -4.60 8.08
C LYS A 200 -17.83 -5.92 7.48
N VAL A 201 -16.62 -5.95 6.95
CA VAL A 201 -16.04 -7.06 6.22
C VAL A 201 -15.20 -7.88 7.19
N GLY A 202 -15.38 -9.19 7.20
CA GLY A 202 -14.52 -10.13 7.93
C GLY A 202 -13.21 -10.40 7.18
N ILE A 203 -12.62 -11.56 7.39
CA ILE A 203 -11.34 -11.94 6.77
C ILE A 203 -11.47 -12.24 5.28
N GLU A 204 -12.65 -12.75 4.85
CA GLU A 204 -13.00 -13.02 3.44
C GLU A 204 -11.90 -13.77 2.67
N GLY A 205 -11.51 -14.95 3.13
CA GLY A 205 -10.55 -15.82 2.47
C GLY A 205 -9.07 -15.39 2.61
N ARG A 206 -8.76 -14.32 3.37
CA ARG A 206 -7.38 -13.88 3.65
C ARG A 206 -6.85 -14.42 4.98
N TRP A 207 -7.41 -15.52 5.44
CA TRP A 207 -7.09 -16.12 6.74
C TRP A 207 -5.59 -16.26 7.00
N ALA A 208 -4.86 -16.93 6.11
CA ALA A 208 -3.43 -17.20 6.27
C ALA A 208 -2.59 -15.93 6.42
N TYR A 209 -3.02 -14.83 5.83
CA TYR A 209 -2.36 -13.53 6.01
C TYR A 209 -2.73 -12.92 7.36
N TYR A 210 -4.03 -12.81 7.64
CA TYR A 210 -4.49 -12.05 8.80
C TYR A 210 -4.13 -12.72 10.12
N ASP A 211 -4.19 -14.04 10.20
CA ASP A 211 -3.85 -14.79 11.42
C ASP A 211 -2.38 -14.61 11.84
N GLY A 212 -1.48 -14.47 10.87
CA GLY A 212 -0.06 -14.19 11.12
C GLY A 212 0.26 -12.72 11.42
N VAL A 213 -0.58 -11.79 10.95
CA VAL A 213 -0.33 -10.33 11.06
C VAL A 213 -1.10 -9.71 12.22
N GLY A 214 -2.39 -10.01 12.34
CA GLY A 214 -3.29 -9.48 13.36
C GLY A 214 -3.62 -7.99 13.19
N GLN A 215 -4.62 -7.55 13.98
CA GLN A 215 -5.18 -6.19 13.90
C GLN A 215 -4.15 -5.08 14.19
N LEU A 216 -3.22 -5.33 15.09
CA LEU A 216 -2.22 -4.32 15.48
C LEU A 216 -1.33 -3.94 14.29
N ARG A 217 -0.79 -4.95 13.58
CA ARG A 217 0.08 -4.72 12.43
C ARG A 217 -0.70 -4.35 11.16
N ASP A 218 -1.93 -4.87 11.00
CA ASP A 218 -2.70 -4.59 9.79
C ASP A 218 -3.33 -3.20 9.79
N MET A 219 -3.70 -2.65 10.95
CA MET A 219 -4.47 -1.41 11.04
C MET A 219 -3.84 -0.35 11.95
N VAL A 220 -3.37 -0.72 13.15
CA VAL A 220 -3.00 0.27 14.17
C VAL A 220 -1.67 0.93 13.82
N GLN A 221 -0.60 0.17 13.64
CA GLN A 221 0.76 0.70 13.46
C GLN A 221 1.00 1.38 12.10
N ASN A 222 0.02 1.36 11.22
CA ASN A 222 0.04 2.08 9.95
C ASN A 222 -1.10 3.11 9.89
N HIS A 223 -2.30 2.71 9.49
CA HIS A 223 -3.41 3.61 9.20
C HIS A 223 -3.82 4.48 10.39
N LEU A 224 -3.99 3.88 11.59
CA LEU A 224 -4.40 4.65 12.76
C LEU A 224 -3.30 5.58 13.25
N MET A 225 -2.05 5.15 13.18
CA MET A 225 -0.89 6.00 13.50
C MET A 225 -0.77 7.18 12.53
N GLN A 226 -1.02 6.98 11.23
CA GLN A 226 -1.07 8.07 10.26
C GLN A 226 -2.19 9.07 10.58
N LEU A 227 -3.39 8.57 10.91
CA LEU A 227 -4.51 9.43 11.32
C LEU A 227 -4.18 10.20 12.60
N LEU A 228 -3.60 9.53 13.60
CA LEU A 228 -3.14 10.18 14.84
C LEU A 228 -2.15 11.30 14.54
N CYS A 229 -1.16 11.05 13.69
CA CYS A 229 -0.20 12.07 13.28
C CYS A 229 -0.89 13.26 12.62
N LEU A 230 -1.81 13.03 11.67
CA LEU A 230 -2.53 14.10 10.99
C LEU A 230 -3.44 14.91 11.94
N VAL A 231 -3.98 14.27 12.97
CA VAL A 231 -4.82 14.93 13.98
C VAL A 231 -3.97 15.76 14.97
N ALA A 232 -2.81 15.24 15.37
CA ALA A 232 -2.05 15.79 16.48
C ALA A 232 -0.85 16.67 16.08
N MET A 233 -0.36 16.59 14.83
CA MET A 233 0.81 17.33 14.38
C MET A 233 0.57 18.84 14.36
N GLU A 234 1.62 19.62 14.56
CA GLU A 234 1.58 21.07 14.36
C GLU A 234 1.48 21.42 12.87
N PRO A 235 1.02 22.65 12.55
CA PRO A 235 1.03 23.11 11.16
C PRO A 235 2.45 23.07 10.59
N PRO A 236 2.68 22.32 9.49
CA PRO A 236 3.98 22.31 8.86
C PRO A 236 4.30 23.69 8.25
N ASN A 237 5.58 24.04 8.19
CA ASN A 237 6.02 25.31 7.60
C ASN A 237 5.80 25.39 6.08
N SER A 238 5.65 24.25 5.42
CA SER A 238 5.25 24.12 4.00
C SER A 238 4.49 22.81 3.80
N LEU A 239 3.79 22.69 2.67
CA LEU A 239 3.12 21.43 2.26
C LEU A 239 4.04 20.45 1.55
N GLU A 240 5.34 20.71 1.57
CA GLU A 240 6.35 19.77 1.06
C GLU A 240 6.39 18.49 1.90
N ALA A 241 6.69 17.36 1.25
CA ALA A 241 6.62 16.05 1.87
C ALA A 241 7.49 15.93 3.14
N GLU A 242 8.71 16.49 3.13
CA GLU A 242 9.62 16.46 4.27
C GLU A 242 9.08 17.28 5.46
N SER A 243 8.53 18.47 5.22
CA SER A 243 7.94 19.29 6.28
C SER A 243 6.78 18.57 6.98
N ILE A 244 5.94 17.87 6.22
CA ILE A 244 4.85 17.06 6.78
C ILE A 244 5.40 15.86 7.55
N ARG A 245 6.43 15.19 7.04
CA ARG A 245 7.08 14.07 7.72
C ARG A 245 7.68 14.47 9.06
N ASP A 246 8.38 15.58 9.09
CA ASP A 246 9.01 16.09 10.32
C ASP A 246 7.98 16.30 11.42
N GLU A 247 6.84 16.89 11.12
CA GLU A 247 5.77 17.08 12.10
C GLU A 247 5.19 15.73 12.56
N LYS A 248 4.96 14.78 11.66
CA LYS A 248 4.52 13.45 12.03
C LYS A 248 5.51 12.72 12.95
N VAL A 249 6.80 12.83 12.66
CA VAL A 249 7.87 12.23 13.48
C VAL A 249 7.87 12.78 14.91
N LYS A 250 7.61 14.07 15.10
CA LYS A 250 7.49 14.67 16.45
C LYS A 250 6.37 14.00 17.25
N ILE A 251 5.22 13.73 16.62
CA ILE A 251 4.10 13.07 17.28
C ILE A 251 4.48 11.64 17.68
N VAL A 252 5.03 10.85 16.76
CA VAL A 252 5.43 9.47 17.06
C VAL A 252 6.44 9.41 18.21
N LYS A 253 7.42 10.32 18.23
CA LYS A 253 8.42 10.42 19.31
C LYS A 253 7.82 10.87 20.65
N ALA A 254 6.71 11.59 20.65
CA ALA A 254 6.03 12.06 21.86
C ALA A 254 5.09 11.01 22.47
N LEU A 255 4.80 9.92 21.78
CA LEU A 255 3.94 8.87 22.31
C LEU A 255 4.59 8.20 23.52
N ARG A 256 3.79 7.98 24.56
CA ARG A 256 4.22 7.15 25.68
C ARG A 256 4.34 5.72 25.23
N PRO A 257 5.48 5.07 25.47
CA PRO A 257 5.61 3.64 25.15
C PRO A 257 4.65 2.83 26.03
N VAL A 258 4.02 1.83 25.43
CA VAL A 258 3.27 0.82 26.18
C VAL A 258 4.23 -0.33 26.46
N ASP A 259 4.52 -0.58 27.72
CA ASP A 259 5.44 -1.62 28.17
C ASP A 259 4.68 -2.85 28.72
N PRO A 260 5.35 -3.98 28.96
CA PRO A 260 4.72 -5.18 29.51
C PRO A 260 4.02 -5.00 30.87
N ALA A 261 4.43 -4.00 31.67
CA ALA A 261 3.82 -3.74 32.96
C ALA A 261 2.48 -2.99 32.82
N THR A 262 2.40 -2.09 31.83
CA THR A 262 1.24 -1.20 31.63
C THR A 262 0.30 -1.65 30.51
N VAL A 263 0.68 -2.65 29.70
CA VAL A 263 -0.10 -3.07 28.54
C VAL A 263 -1.54 -3.46 28.88
N LYS A 264 -1.76 -4.13 30.03
CA LYS A 264 -3.11 -4.56 30.44
C LYS A 264 -4.05 -3.41 30.82
N GLU A 265 -3.49 -2.24 31.16
CA GLU A 265 -4.26 -1.04 31.50
C GLU A 265 -4.59 -0.21 30.25
N HIS A 266 -3.77 -0.33 29.21
CA HIS A 266 -3.86 0.52 28.03
C HIS A 266 -4.32 -0.18 26.76
N VAL A 267 -4.29 -1.53 26.75
CA VAL A 267 -4.63 -2.31 25.56
C VAL A 267 -5.69 -3.34 25.87
N VAL A 268 -6.77 -3.29 25.10
CA VAL A 268 -7.81 -4.33 25.10
C VAL A 268 -7.80 -5.01 23.75
N ARG A 269 -7.63 -6.34 23.76
CA ARG A 269 -7.75 -7.19 22.58
C ARG A 269 -9.01 -8.02 22.69
N GLY A 270 -9.64 -8.27 21.55
CA GLY A 270 -10.81 -9.13 21.47
C GLY A 270 -10.90 -9.79 20.10
N GLN A 271 -11.53 -10.94 20.06
CA GLN A 271 -11.84 -11.67 18.86
C GLN A 271 -13.36 -11.60 18.64
N TYR A 272 -13.81 -11.31 17.43
CA TYR A 272 -15.23 -11.21 17.16
C TYR A 272 -15.90 -12.59 17.13
N SER A 273 -17.08 -12.68 17.73
CA SER A 273 -17.95 -13.85 17.70
C SER A 273 -18.99 -13.71 16.61
N GLN A 274 -19.76 -14.78 16.38
CA GLN A 274 -20.93 -14.73 15.51
C GLN A 274 -21.85 -13.57 15.88
N GLY A 275 -22.45 -12.96 14.87
CA GLY A 275 -23.30 -11.79 15.06
C GLY A 275 -24.30 -11.58 13.93
N VAL A 276 -24.88 -10.38 13.89
CA VAL A 276 -25.84 -9.98 12.85
C VAL A 276 -25.47 -8.61 12.28
N ILE A 277 -25.27 -8.52 10.98
CA ILE A 277 -25.04 -7.26 10.26
C ILE A 277 -26.16 -7.06 9.24
N ASN A 278 -26.90 -5.95 9.34
CA ASN A 278 -28.04 -5.62 8.46
C ASN A 278 -29.11 -6.74 8.41
N GLY A 279 -29.36 -7.42 9.53
CA GLY A 279 -30.35 -8.51 9.61
C GLY A 279 -29.85 -9.86 9.08
N GLN A 280 -28.60 -9.97 8.62
CA GLN A 280 -28.00 -11.22 8.17
C GLN A 280 -27.02 -11.75 9.20
N ALA A 281 -27.08 -13.05 9.49
CA ALA A 281 -26.13 -13.71 10.35
C ALA A 281 -24.73 -13.70 9.71
N VAL A 282 -23.73 -13.38 10.50
CA VAL A 282 -22.31 -13.41 10.10
C VAL A 282 -21.52 -14.32 11.03
N PRO A 283 -20.52 -15.05 10.52
CA PRO A 283 -19.71 -15.95 11.32
C PRO A 283 -18.82 -15.19 12.30
N GLY A 284 -18.44 -15.86 13.38
CA GLY A 284 -17.34 -15.43 14.23
C GLY A 284 -15.98 -15.70 13.58
N TYR A 285 -14.93 -15.14 14.15
CA TYR A 285 -13.56 -15.25 13.64
C TYR A 285 -13.12 -16.70 13.37
N LEU A 286 -13.37 -17.60 14.31
CA LEU A 286 -13.02 -19.03 14.20
C LEU A 286 -13.97 -19.85 13.31
N GLU A 287 -15.06 -19.24 12.87
CA GLU A 287 -16.05 -19.84 11.98
C GLU A 287 -15.91 -19.39 10.52
N GLU A 288 -14.99 -18.48 10.27
CA GLU A 288 -14.70 -18.01 8.91
C GLU A 288 -14.09 -19.11 8.04
N GLU A 289 -14.41 -19.08 6.74
CA GLU A 289 -13.89 -20.04 5.79
C GLU A 289 -12.36 -20.00 5.74
N GLY A 290 -11.73 -21.17 5.90
CA GLY A 290 -10.27 -21.31 5.92
C GLY A 290 -9.66 -21.29 7.32
N CYS A 291 -10.45 -21.05 8.37
CA CYS A 291 -10.01 -21.17 9.76
C CYS A 291 -9.88 -22.65 10.16
N ALA A 292 -8.82 -23.32 9.75
CA ALA A 292 -8.57 -24.69 10.19
C ALA A 292 -7.96 -24.75 11.60
N THR A 293 -7.05 -23.83 11.92
CA THR A 293 -6.41 -23.70 13.24
C THR A 293 -5.92 -22.25 13.39
N SER A 294 -6.45 -21.49 14.32
CA SER A 294 -5.93 -20.16 14.62
C SER A 294 -4.71 -20.25 15.54
N ALA A 295 -3.66 -19.51 15.23
CA ALA A 295 -2.53 -19.23 16.11
C ALA A 295 -2.69 -17.87 16.83
N SER A 296 -3.73 -17.11 16.49
CA SER A 296 -4.00 -15.79 17.04
C SER A 296 -4.91 -15.90 18.26
N ASP A 297 -4.44 -15.35 19.38
CA ASP A 297 -5.20 -15.21 20.64
C ASP A 297 -6.08 -13.95 20.64
#